data_2caf9eeac83bd30694bddf63028b374b
#
_entry.id   2caf9eeac83bd30694bddf63028b374b
#
_cell.length_a   1.000
_cell.length_b   1.000
_cell.length_c   1.000
_cell.angle_alpha   90.00
_cell.angle_beta   90.00
_cell.angle_gamma   90.00
#
_symmetry.space_group_name_H-M   'P 1'
#
loop_
_entity.id
_entity.type
_entity.pdbx_description
1 polymer ?
#
loop_
_entity_poly.entity_id
_entity_poly.type
_entity_poly.pdbx_seq_one_letter_code
_entity_poly.pdbx_strand_id
1 'polypeptide(L)'
;FKVKDLGNLFGSKTFMIVAFLCVLYYSAIFPFQKFAVPMLQNTLAISSQEASDLFAWFPIGAMILTPLLGAFLDFRGKGATMLILGAILMCACHLTFALVPLTKPIAYIAIILLGVSFSLVPAALWPSVPKLVDGRYLGSGYSVIFWIQNLGLWAFPLIIGKTLQATNPGVSEQIQAGVEGVTYNYTVPMLVFASLGVLAFFLGIWLKRLDTKNHYGLELPNVKK
;
A
#
# COMPACT_ATOMS: atom_id res chain seq x y z
N PHE A 1 10.77 -8.29 26.28
CA PHE A 1 10.15 -9.18 25.28
C PHE A 1 10.09 -10.60 25.84
N LYS A 2 8.89 -11.15 25.99
CA LYS A 2 8.71 -12.55 26.40
C LYS A 2 8.00 -13.29 25.27
N VAL A 3 8.48 -14.48 24.92
CA VAL A 3 7.87 -15.32 23.86
C VAL A 3 6.37 -15.59 24.12
N LYS A 4 5.96 -15.65 25.40
CA LYS A 4 4.56 -15.79 25.80
C LYS A 4 3.68 -14.62 25.31
N ASP A 5 4.25 -13.42 25.19
CA ASP A 5 3.53 -12.22 24.75
C ASP A 5 3.13 -12.33 23.26
N LEU A 6 3.91 -13.07 22.46
CA LEU A 6 3.58 -13.36 21.06
C LEU A 6 2.28 -14.16 20.94
N GLY A 7 2.04 -15.14 21.84
CA GLY A 7 0.82 -15.92 21.82
C GLY A 7 -0.44 -15.05 21.97
N ASN A 8 -0.38 -14.02 22.80
CA ASN A 8 -1.48 -13.08 23.00
C ASN A 8 -1.70 -12.19 21.77
N LEU A 9 -0.63 -11.77 21.11
CA LEU A 9 -0.71 -10.94 19.90
C LEU A 9 -1.28 -11.74 18.71
N PHE A 10 -0.74 -12.93 18.45
CA PHE A 10 -1.23 -13.80 17.36
C PHE A 10 -2.64 -14.34 17.62
N GLY A 11 -3.06 -14.46 18.89
CA GLY A 11 -4.43 -14.83 19.29
C GLY A 11 -5.45 -13.70 19.07
N SER A 12 -5.02 -12.44 18.96
CA SER A 12 -5.91 -11.30 18.73
C SER A 12 -6.26 -11.15 17.25
N LYS A 13 -7.51 -11.50 16.88
CA LYS A 13 -8.01 -11.37 15.50
C LYS A 13 -7.87 -9.95 14.97
N THR A 14 -8.18 -8.94 15.78
CA THR A 14 -8.16 -7.53 15.38
C THR A 14 -6.72 -7.05 15.14
N PHE A 15 -5.79 -7.46 16.01
CA PHE A 15 -4.37 -7.18 15.83
C PHE A 15 -3.84 -7.82 14.51
N MET A 16 -4.18 -9.07 14.27
CA MET A 16 -3.76 -9.76 13.03
C MET A 16 -4.33 -9.10 11.77
N ILE A 17 -5.58 -8.61 11.81
CA ILE A 17 -6.14 -7.85 10.69
C ILE A 17 -5.31 -6.58 10.41
N VAL A 18 -4.92 -5.84 11.44
CA VAL A 18 -4.07 -4.64 11.28
C VAL A 18 -2.68 -5.01 10.74
N ALA A 19 -2.09 -6.11 11.22
CA ALA A 19 -0.82 -6.61 10.70
C ALA A 19 -0.92 -7.01 9.21
N PHE A 20 -1.98 -7.69 8.81
CA PHE A 20 -2.22 -8.04 7.41
C PHE A 20 -2.53 -6.81 6.55
N LEU A 21 -3.30 -5.84 7.03
CA LEU A 21 -3.50 -4.57 6.35
C LEU A 21 -2.16 -3.87 6.10
N CYS A 22 -1.27 -3.86 7.09
CA CYS A 22 0.08 -3.31 6.94
C CYS A 22 0.83 -3.99 5.79
N VAL A 23 0.85 -5.33 5.75
CA VAL A 23 1.48 -6.09 4.66
C VAL A 23 0.89 -5.72 3.31
N LEU A 24 -0.43 -5.73 3.19
CA LEU A 24 -1.10 -5.48 1.91
C LEU A 24 -0.80 -4.08 1.37
N TYR A 25 -0.89 -3.04 2.21
CA TYR A 25 -0.59 -1.67 1.80
C TYR A 25 0.88 -1.49 1.42
N TYR A 26 1.78 -1.92 2.28
CA TYR A 26 3.21 -1.72 2.05
C TYR A 26 3.69 -2.56 0.86
N SER A 27 3.15 -3.77 0.68
CA SER A 27 3.49 -4.64 -0.46
C SER A 27 2.89 -4.17 -1.79
N ALA A 28 1.78 -3.42 -1.78
CA ALA A 28 1.24 -2.85 -3.00
C ALA A 28 1.96 -1.56 -3.43
N ILE A 29 2.59 -0.85 -2.50
CA ILE A 29 3.16 0.48 -2.75
C ILE A 29 4.68 0.41 -2.96
N PHE A 30 5.43 -0.16 -2.03
CA PHE A 30 6.90 -0.16 -2.11
C PHE A 30 7.48 -1.03 -3.23
N PRO A 31 6.99 -2.25 -3.47
CA PRO A 31 7.41 -3.00 -4.66
C PRO A 31 7.02 -2.29 -5.96
N PHE A 32 5.83 -1.66 -6.02
CA PHE A 32 5.41 -0.89 -7.20
C PHE A 32 6.41 0.21 -7.57
N GLN A 33 7.00 0.90 -6.59
CA GLN A 33 8.00 1.95 -6.85
C GLN A 33 9.17 1.47 -7.72
N LYS A 34 9.57 0.19 -7.60
CA LYS A 34 10.66 -0.40 -8.40
C LYS A 34 10.28 -0.56 -9.87
N PHE A 35 8.99 -0.70 -10.16
CA PHE A 35 8.47 -0.91 -11.51
C PHE A 35 7.87 0.36 -12.12
N ALA A 36 7.55 1.38 -11.29
CA ALA A 36 6.80 2.56 -11.71
C ALA A 36 7.52 3.36 -12.80
N VAL A 37 8.80 3.72 -12.59
CA VAL A 37 9.55 4.53 -13.56
C VAL A 37 9.74 3.79 -14.89
N PRO A 38 10.24 2.54 -14.94
CA PRO A 38 10.32 1.78 -16.19
C PRO A 38 8.95 1.59 -16.87
N MET A 39 7.89 1.35 -16.11
CA MET A 39 6.54 1.23 -16.64
C MET A 39 6.07 2.52 -17.30
N LEU A 40 6.21 3.67 -16.61
CA LEU A 40 5.80 4.98 -17.14
C LEU A 40 6.60 5.34 -18.38
N GLN A 41 7.92 5.13 -18.35
CA GLN A 41 8.82 5.36 -19.47
C GLN A 41 8.37 4.57 -20.71
N ASN A 42 8.14 3.27 -20.56
CA ASN A 42 7.79 2.39 -21.64
C ASN A 42 6.37 2.65 -22.16
N THR A 43 5.39 2.80 -21.24
CA THR A 43 3.99 2.94 -21.63
C THR A 43 3.66 4.30 -22.26
N LEU A 44 4.33 5.37 -21.78
CA LEU A 44 4.12 6.74 -22.29
C LEU A 44 5.13 7.14 -23.39
N ALA A 45 6.10 6.29 -23.71
CA ALA A 45 7.22 6.60 -24.61
C ALA A 45 7.93 7.91 -24.25
N ILE A 46 8.21 8.12 -22.95
CA ILE A 46 8.88 9.30 -22.40
C ILE A 46 10.29 8.96 -21.89
N SER A 47 11.12 9.97 -21.69
CA SER A 47 12.46 9.78 -21.12
C SER A 47 12.40 9.25 -19.68
N SER A 48 13.48 8.60 -19.23
CA SER A 48 13.60 8.15 -17.84
C SER A 48 13.51 9.32 -16.84
N GLN A 49 14.00 10.49 -17.22
CA GLN A 49 13.93 11.69 -16.41
C GLN A 49 12.48 12.15 -16.24
N GLU A 50 11.73 12.28 -17.36
CA GLU A 50 10.31 12.66 -17.29
C GLU A 50 9.46 11.66 -16.49
N ALA A 51 9.73 10.35 -16.63
CA ALA A 51 9.06 9.32 -15.84
C ALA A 51 9.37 9.43 -14.35
N SER A 52 10.62 9.75 -14.01
CA SER A 52 11.04 9.98 -12.62
C SER A 52 10.41 11.24 -12.03
N ASP A 53 10.37 12.33 -12.79
CA ASP A 53 9.74 13.59 -12.39
C ASP A 53 8.23 13.40 -12.15
N LEU A 54 7.56 12.64 -13.02
CA LEU A 54 6.16 12.29 -12.85
C LEU A 54 5.95 11.47 -11.58
N PHE A 55 6.78 10.46 -11.35
CA PHE A 55 6.66 9.61 -10.16
C PHE A 55 7.01 10.34 -8.85
N ALA A 56 7.84 11.39 -8.90
CA ALA A 56 8.23 12.18 -7.73
C ALA A 56 7.03 12.84 -7.02
N TRP A 57 5.92 13.05 -7.70
CA TRP A 57 4.68 13.55 -7.07
C TRP A 57 4.10 12.61 -6.02
N PHE A 58 4.38 11.31 -6.10
CA PHE A 58 3.99 10.35 -5.07
C PHE A 58 4.64 10.66 -3.71
N PRO A 59 5.98 10.65 -3.54
CA PRO A 59 6.60 10.92 -2.25
C PRO A 59 6.43 12.38 -1.80
N ILE A 60 6.39 13.35 -2.70
CA ILE A 60 6.13 14.76 -2.38
C ILE A 60 4.73 14.92 -1.80
N GLY A 61 3.72 14.35 -2.46
CA GLY A 61 2.35 14.36 -1.97
C GLY A 61 2.23 13.66 -0.61
N ALA A 62 2.86 12.50 -0.44
CA ALA A 62 2.85 11.76 0.82
C ALA A 62 3.51 12.56 1.96
N MET A 63 4.62 13.23 1.71
CA MET A 63 5.31 14.08 2.69
C MET A 63 4.43 15.22 3.23
N ILE A 64 3.65 15.84 2.35
CA ILE A 64 2.76 16.96 2.70
C ILE A 64 1.47 16.44 3.35
N LEU A 65 0.86 15.42 2.77
CA LEU A 65 -0.48 14.97 3.17
C LEU A 65 -0.46 14.12 4.45
N THR A 66 0.59 13.35 4.73
CA THR A 66 0.64 12.49 5.91
C THR A 66 0.46 13.26 7.22
N PRO A 67 1.18 14.35 7.50
CA PRO A 67 0.97 15.14 8.72
C PRO A 67 -0.41 15.81 8.75
N LEU A 68 -0.93 16.28 7.62
CA LEU A 68 -2.27 16.89 7.55
C LEU A 68 -3.37 15.89 7.87
N LEU A 69 -3.28 14.69 7.29
CA LEU A 69 -4.22 13.60 7.54
C LEU A 69 -4.05 13.03 8.95
N GLY A 70 -2.83 12.97 9.47
CA GLY A 70 -2.57 12.64 10.88
C GLY A 70 -3.29 13.59 11.82
N ALA A 71 -3.10 14.90 11.63
CA ALA A 71 -3.83 15.92 12.41
C ALA A 71 -5.35 15.79 12.27
N PHE A 72 -5.86 15.56 11.06
CA PHE A 72 -7.28 15.31 10.84
C PHE A 72 -7.79 14.12 11.67
N LEU A 73 -7.08 13.00 11.66
CA LEU A 73 -7.42 11.81 12.43
C LEU A 73 -7.32 12.02 13.94
N ASP A 74 -6.34 12.81 14.39
CA ASP A 74 -6.18 13.13 15.81
C ASP A 74 -7.39 13.90 16.35
N PHE A 75 -7.94 14.83 15.56
CA PHE A 75 -9.09 15.66 15.98
C PHE A 75 -10.45 15.08 15.63
N ARG A 76 -10.57 14.36 14.51
CA ARG A 76 -11.86 13.85 13.99
C ARG A 76 -12.03 12.36 14.14
N GLY A 77 -10.96 11.61 14.29
CA GLY A 77 -10.97 10.15 14.27
C GLY A 77 -11.20 9.59 12.88
N LYS A 78 -12.01 8.54 12.76
CA LYS A 78 -12.33 7.82 11.52
C LYS A 78 -11.19 6.95 10.99
N GLY A 79 -10.33 6.41 11.86
CA GLY A 79 -9.15 5.65 11.46
C GLY A 79 -9.47 4.44 10.57
N ALA A 80 -10.41 3.58 10.96
CA ALA A 80 -10.79 2.42 10.14
C ALA A 80 -11.44 2.85 8.81
N THR A 81 -12.22 3.94 8.80
CA THR A 81 -12.79 4.52 7.57
C THR A 81 -11.69 5.02 6.62
N MET A 82 -10.65 5.67 7.15
CA MET A 82 -9.52 6.16 6.34
C MET A 82 -8.69 5.03 5.76
N LEU A 83 -8.53 3.91 6.48
CA LEU A 83 -7.92 2.71 5.92
C LEU A 83 -8.73 2.17 4.74
N ILE A 84 -10.06 2.08 4.85
CA ILE A 84 -10.91 1.64 3.74
C ILE A 84 -10.77 2.59 2.53
N LEU A 85 -10.77 3.89 2.75
CA LEU A 85 -10.56 4.88 1.70
C LEU A 85 -9.18 4.70 1.03
N GLY A 86 -8.13 4.52 1.82
CA GLY A 86 -6.79 4.22 1.32
C GLY A 86 -6.76 2.99 0.41
N ALA A 87 -7.47 1.91 0.79
CA ALA A 87 -7.56 0.70 -0.02
C ALA A 87 -8.27 0.95 -1.38
N ILE A 88 -9.36 1.72 -1.37
CA ILE A 88 -10.09 2.08 -2.59
C ILE A 88 -9.19 2.89 -3.53
N LEU A 89 -8.51 3.92 -3.03
CA LEU A 89 -7.64 4.77 -3.83
C LEU A 89 -6.43 4.00 -4.39
N MET A 90 -5.84 3.11 -3.60
CA MET A 90 -4.75 2.24 -4.02
C MET A 90 -5.20 1.28 -5.13
N CYS A 91 -6.34 0.65 -4.95
CA CYS A 91 -6.94 -0.23 -5.96
C CYS A 91 -7.24 0.55 -7.25
N ALA A 92 -7.86 1.72 -7.15
CA ALA A 92 -8.17 2.58 -8.29
C ALA A 92 -6.90 2.98 -9.06
N CYS A 93 -5.82 3.35 -8.37
CA CYS A 93 -4.54 3.66 -9.00
C CYS A 93 -4.00 2.49 -9.83
N HIS A 94 -3.89 1.30 -9.23
CA HIS A 94 -3.34 0.13 -9.92
C HIS A 94 -4.25 -0.38 -11.04
N LEU A 95 -5.59 -0.28 -10.89
CA LEU A 95 -6.53 -0.59 -11.96
C LEU A 95 -6.42 0.42 -13.11
N THR A 96 -6.17 1.68 -12.82
CA THR A 96 -5.92 2.69 -13.87
C THR A 96 -4.69 2.30 -14.69
N PHE A 97 -3.58 1.94 -14.05
CA PHE A 97 -2.38 1.47 -14.76
C PHE A 97 -2.57 0.14 -15.50
N ALA A 98 -3.47 -0.72 -15.04
CA ALA A 98 -3.72 -2.02 -15.66
C ALA A 98 -4.65 -1.93 -16.89
N LEU A 99 -5.70 -1.13 -16.82
CA LEU A 99 -6.85 -1.24 -17.72
C LEU A 99 -7.15 0.01 -18.56
N VAL A 100 -6.62 1.17 -18.16
CA VAL A 100 -6.90 2.42 -18.86
C VAL A 100 -5.75 2.76 -19.81
N PRO A 101 -6.02 3.13 -21.07
CA PRO A 101 -4.99 3.66 -21.97
C PRO A 101 -4.28 4.85 -21.33
N LEU A 102 -3.00 4.68 -21.02
CA LEU A 102 -2.25 5.63 -20.21
C LEU A 102 -1.87 6.86 -21.06
N THR A 103 -2.21 8.03 -20.53
CA THR A 103 -1.74 9.34 -21.00
C THR A 103 -1.04 10.06 -19.86
N LYS A 104 -0.20 11.07 -20.16
CA LYS A 104 0.48 11.83 -19.09
C LYS A 104 -0.49 12.37 -18.02
N PRO A 105 -1.63 13.03 -18.35
CA PRO A 105 -2.60 13.48 -17.35
C PRO A 105 -3.17 12.35 -16.49
N ILE A 106 -3.51 11.21 -17.09
CA ILE A 106 -4.04 10.03 -16.38
C ILE A 106 -2.98 9.47 -15.42
N ALA A 107 -1.73 9.40 -15.87
CA ALA A 107 -0.62 8.95 -15.04
C ALA A 107 -0.40 9.86 -13.82
N TYR A 108 -0.44 11.20 -14.01
CA TYR A 108 -0.38 12.16 -12.90
C TYR A 108 -1.51 11.94 -11.90
N ILE A 109 -2.75 11.80 -12.36
CA ILE A 109 -3.91 11.55 -11.50
C ILE A 109 -3.71 10.25 -10.71
N ALA A 110 -3.30 9.17 -11.37
CA ALA A 110 -3.08 7.88 -10.72
C ALA A 110 -1.97 7.95 -9.65
N ILE A 111 -0.85 8.62 -9.94
CA ILE A 111 0.25 8.79 -8.98
C ILE A 111 -0.16 9.66 -7.79
N ILE A 112 -0.92 10.73 -8.02
CA ILE A 112 -1.47 11.57 -6.95
C ILE A 112 -2.43 10.76 -6.08
N LEU A 113 -3.33 9.97 -6.68
CA LEU A 113 -4.22 9.07 -5.93
C LEU A 113 -3.44 8.08 -5.06
N LEU A 114 -2.33 7.55 -5.59
CA LEU A 114 -1.45 6.67 -4.81
C LEU A 114 -0.80 7.40 -3.64
N GLY A 115 -0.38 8.64 -3.84
CA GLY A 115 0.18 9.50 -2.78
C GLY A 115 -0.82 9.76 -1.66
N VAL A 116 -2.07 10.09 -2.02
CA VAL A 116 -3.17 10.27 -1.05
C VAL A 116 -3.43 8.96 -0.31
N SER A 117 -3.56 7.84 -1.04
CA SER A 117 -3.75 6.51 -0.45
C SER A 117 -2.66 6.19 0.57
N PHE A 118 -1.40 6.35 0.18
CA PHE A 118 -0.28 6.07 1.08
C PHE A 118 -0.26 6.98 2.30
N SER A 119 -0.64 8.24 2.17
CA SER A 119 -0.68 9.17 3.31
C SER A 119 -1.74 8.79 4.35
N LEU A 120 -2.87 8.22 3.92
CA LEU A 120 -3.92 7.72 4.82
C LEU A 120 -3.46 6.52 5.66
N VAL A 121 -2.62 5.65 5.08
CA VAL A 121 -2.21 4.40 5.73
C VAL A 121 -1.38 4.65 7.01
N PRO A 122 -0.21 5.31 6.99
CA PRO A 122 0.56 5.54 8.21
C PRO A 122 -0.18 6.44 9.19
N ALA A 123 -0.98 7.40 8.72
CA ALA A 123 -1.77 8.28 9.57
C ALA A 123 -2.85 7.51 10.36
N ALA A 124 -3.43 6.45 9.82
CA ALA A 124 -4.50 5.68 10.45
C ALA A 124 -4.03 4.36 11.07
N LEU A 125 -3.11 3.64 10.42
CA LEU A 125 -2.71 2.29 10.83
C LEU A 125 -1.89 2.29 12.12
N TRP A 126 -0.85 3.12 12.18
CA TRP A 126 0.04 3.13 13.34
C TRP A 126 -0.64 3.59 14.62
N PRO A 127 -1.49 4.65 14.63
CA PRO A 127 -2.27 5.02 15.82
C PRO A 127 -3.36 4.01 16.20
N SER A 128 -3.71 3.07 15.32
CA SER A 128 -4.65 2.00 15.65
C SER A 128 -4.03 0.94 16.58
N VAL A 129 -2.72 0.71 16.50
CA VAL A 129 -2.03 -0.34 17.26
C VAL A 129 -2.19 -0.15 18.77
N PRO A 130 -1.94 1.05 19.38
CA PRO A 130 -2.13 1.26 20.81
C PRO A 130 -3.57 1.10 21.30
N LYS A 131 -4.56 1.20 20.39
CA LYS A 131 -5.97 0.98 20.73
C LYS A 131 -6.35 -0.51 20.79
N LEU A 132 -5.50 -1.38 20.23
CA LEU A 132 -5.75 -2.81 20.09
C LEU A 132 -4.85 -3.68 20.97
N VAL A 133 -3.72 -3.14 21.39
CA VAL A 133 -2.68 -3.85 22.14
C VAL A 133 -2.50 -3.20 23.49
N ASP A 134 -2.46 -4.02 24.56
CA ASP A 134 -2.13 -3.54 25.91
C ASP A 134 -0.75 -2.86 25.90
N GLY A 135 -0.63 -1.73 26.58
CA GLY A 135 0.59 -0.92 26.64
C GLY A 135 1.85 -1.71 27.00
N ARG A 136 1.69 -2.77 27.82
CA ARG A 136 2.79 -3.68 28.20
C ARG A 136 3.40 -4.45 27.02
N TYR A 137 2.62 -4.68 25.96
CA TYR A 137 3.02 -5.45 24.78
C TYR A 137 3.18 -4.60 23.53
N LEU A 138 3.04 -3.28 23.65
CA LEU A 138 3.01 -2.37 22.50
C LEU A 138 4.28 -2.44 21.65
N GLY A 139 5.47 -2.46 22.28
CA GLY A 139 6.73 -2.63 21.57
C GLY A 139 6.82 -3.95 20.82
N SER A 140 6.38 -5.06 21.44
CA SER A 140 6.30 -6.37 20.79
C SER A 140 5.29 -6.36 19.64
N GLY A 141 4.15 -5.67 19.80
CA GLY A 141 3.14 -5.50 18.77
C GLY A 141 3.69 -4.82 17.53
N TYR A 142 4.36 -3.69 17.67
CA TYR A 142 5.02 -3.01 16.55
C TYR A 142 6.09 -3.90 15.89
N SER A 143 6.91 -4.59 16.69
CA SER A 143 7.95 -5.48 16.16
C SER A 143 7.36 -6.61 15.32
N VAL A 144 6.26 -7.24 15.77
CA VAL A 144 5.56 -8.29 15.01
C VAL A 144 4.98 -7.73 13.71
N ILE A 145 4.34 -6.56 13.73
CA ILE A 145 3.81 -5.94 12.51
C ILE A 145 4.94 -5.65 11.53
N PHE A 146 6.05 -5.05 11.98
CA PHE A 146 7.20 -4.79 11.12
C PHE A 146 7.83 -6.07 10.56
N TRP A 147 7.91 -7.13 11.36
CA TRP A 147 8.43 -8.41 10.89
C TRP A 147 7.55 -8.99 9.77
N ILE A 148 6.23 -9.05 9.99
CA ILE A 148 5.28 -9.53 8.98
C ILE A 148 5.31 -8.65 7.74
N GLN A 149 5.35 -7.31 7.90
CA GLN A 149 5.49 -6.34 6.81
C GLN A 149 6.72 -6.63 5.95
N ASN A 150 7.88 -6.87 6.58
CA ASN A 150 9.13 -7.13 5.85
C ASN A 150 9.09 -8.44 5.05
N LEU A 151 8.35 -9.47 5.51
CA LEU A 151 8.10 -10.67 4.69
C LEU A 151 7.38 -10.30 3.38
N GLY A 152 6.38 -9.43 3.45
CA GLY A 152 5.69 -8.92 2.27
C GLY A 152 6.62 -8.12 1.35
N LEU A 153 7.39 -7.19 1.91
CA LEU A 153 8.36 -6.38 1.16
C LEU A 153 9.46 -7.21 0.48
N TRP A 154 9.80 -8.35 1.04
CA TRP A 154 10.71 -9.31 0.43
C TRP A 154 10.02 -10.14 -0.66
N ALA A 155 8.84 -10.69 -0.40
CA ALA A 155 8.16 -11.63 -1.28
C ALA A 155 7.56 -10.96 -2.53
N PHE A 156 6.90 -9.80 -2.37
CA PHE A 156 6.14 -9.20 -3.47
C PHE A 156 7.00 -8.71 -4.64
N PRO A 157 8.20 -8.12 -4.47
CA PRO A 157 9.06 -7.82 -5.61
C PRO A 157 9.40 -9.05 -6.44
N LEU A 158 9.60 -10.21 -5.78
CA LEU A 158 9.88 -11.47 -6.46
C LEU A 158 8.64 -11.99 -7.20
N ILE A 159 7.47 -11.93 -6.58
CA ILE A 159 6.20 -12.32 -7.19
C ILE A 159 5.93 -11.46 -8.42
N ILE A 160 6.05 -10.15 -8.31
CA ILE A 160 5.82 -9.22 -9.42
C ILE A 160 6.84 -9.41 -10.54
N GLY A 161 8.12 -9.58 -10.20
CA GLY A 161 9.17 -9.84 -11.20
C GLY A 161 8.91 -11.14 -11.98
N LYS A 162 8.55 -12.23 -11.27
CA LYS A 162 8.18 -13.49 -11.90
C LYS A 162 6.91 -13.37 -12.74
N THR A 163 5.90 -12.66 -12.26
CA THR A 163 4.68 -12.40 -13.01
C THR A 163 4.97 -11.62 -14.29
N LEU A 164 5.81 -10.58 -14.20
CA LEU A 164 6.21 -9.79 -15.37
C LEU A 164 6.91 -10.65 -16.42
N GLN A 165 7.84 -11.50 -16.01
CA GLN A 165 8.55 -12.41 -16.91
C GLN A 165 7.60 -13.46 -17.54
N ALA A 166 6.74 -14.07 -16.72
CA ALA A 166 5.81 -15.10 -17.18
C ALA A 166 4.77 -14.59 -18.18
N THR A 167 4.39 -13.33 -18.04
CA THR A 167 3.41 -12.67 -18.94
C THR A 167 4.04 -11.97 -20.15
N ASN A 168 5.38 -11.94 -20.21
CA ASN A 168 6.14 -11.32 -21.30
C ASN A 168 7.28 -12.27 -21.76
N PRO A 169 6.96 -13.47 -22.29
CA PRO A 169 7.99 -14.44 -22.70
C PRO A 169 8.85 -13.88 -23.84
N GLY A 170 10.17 -14.01 -23.71
CA GLY A 170 11.15 -13.56 -24.70
C GLY A 170 11.41 -12.05 -24.76
N VAL A 171 10.66 -11.24 -24.02
CA VAL A 171 10.84 -9.76 -24.02
C VAL A 171 12.18 -9.38 -23.38
N SER A 172 12.59 -10.06 -22.30
CA SER A 172 13.88 -9.79 -21.64
C SER A 172 15.06 -10.02 -22.57
N GLU A 173 15.06 -11.13 -23.30
CA GLU A 173 16.10 -11.51 -24.26
C GLU A 173 16.15 -10.53 -25.44
N GLN A 174 15.01 -10.10 -25.95
CA GLN A 174 14.92 -9.12 -27.03
C GLN A 174 15.46 -7.74 -26.62
N ILE A 175 15.13 -7.28 -25.40
CA ILE A 175 15.67 -6.03 -24.86
C ILE A 175 17.20 -6.13 -24.67
N GLN A 176 17.71 -7.25 -24.15
CA GLN A 176 19.15 -7.49 -23.99
C GLN A 176 19.87 -7.56 -25.34
N ALA A 177 19.21 -8.08 -26.37
CA ALA A 177 19.72 -8.10 -27.73
C ALA A 177 19.65 -6.74 -28.45
N GLY A 178 19.12 -5.69 -27.80
CA GLY A 178 19.02 -4.35 -28.37
C GLY A 178 17.92 -4.19 -29.41
N VAL A 179 16.90 -5.05 -29.41
CA VAL A 179 15.76 -4.94 -30.34
C VAL A 179 14.94 -3.70 -29.98
N GLU A 180 14.84 -2.75 -30.91
CA GLU A 180 14.10 -1.51 -30.70
C GLU A 180 12.57 -1.73 -30.66
N GLY A 181 11.89 -0.92 -29.87
CA GLY A 181 10.43 -0.92 -29.77
C GLY A 181 9.82 -2.03 -28.92
N VAL A 182 10.64 -2.92 -28.36
CA VAL A 182 10.20 -3.99 -27.48
C VAL A 182 10.02 -3.45 -26.06
N THR A 183 8.82 -3.62 -25.49
CA THR A 183 8.50 -3.17 -24.14
C THR A 183 7.71 -4.23 -23.39
N TYR A 184 7.78 -4.21 -22.05
CA TYR A 184 7.00 -5.08 -21.19
C TYR A 184 5.53 -4.64 -21.14
N ASN A 185 4.64 -5.62 -21.13
CA ASN A 185 3.25 -5.42 -20.76
C ASN A 185 3.10 -5.55 -19.23
N TYR A 186 2.71 -4.47 -18.56
CA TYR A 186 2.58 -4.41 -17.11
C TYR A 186 1.16 -4.70 -16.60
N THR A 187 0.20 -5.02 -17.48
CA THR A 187 -1.21 -5.22 -17.10
C THR A 187 -1.38 -6.23 -15.97
N VAL A 188 -0.83 -7.43 -16.11
CA VAL A 188 -0.99 -8.48 -15.08
C VAL A 188 -0.27 -8.13 -13.78
N PRO A 189 0.99 -7.66 -13.77
CA PRO A 189 1.61 -7.12 -12.56
C PRO A 189 0.77 -6.06 -11.84
N MET A 190 0.17 -5.12 -12.57
CA MET A 190 -0.69 -4.09 -11.97
C MET A 190 -1.99 -4.67 -11.41
N LEU A 191 -2.57 -5.68 -12.04
CA LEU A 191 -3.72 -6.42 -11.50
C LEU A 191 -3.38 -7.17 -10.21
N VAL A 192 -2.16 -7.71 -10.09
CA VAL A 192 -1.70 -8.31 -8.82
C VAL A 192 -1.65 -7.23 -7.72
N PHE A 193 -1.09 -6.06 -7.98
CA PHE A 193 -1.11 -4.96 -7.00
C PHE A 193 -2.54 -4.51 -6.67
N ALA A 194 -3.43 -4.40 -7.66
CA ALA A 194 -4.83 -4.05 -7.44
C ALA A 194 -5.55 -5.08 -6.54
N SER A 195 -5.24 -6.37 -6.68
CA SER A 195 -5.81 -7.43 -5.83
C SER A 195 -5.47 -7.25 -4.36
N LEU A 196 -4.28 -6.72 -4.04
CA LEU A 196 -3.92 -6.37 -2.65
C LEU A 196 -4.81 -5.25 -2.12
N GLY A 197 -5.16 -4.28 -2.96
CA GLY A 197 -6.11 -3.22 -2.63
C GLY A 197 -7.51 -3.77 -2.34
N VAL A 198 -7.98 -4.71 -3.14
CA VAL A 198 -9.27 -5.39 -2.92
C VAL A 198 -9.27 -6.16 -1.60
N LEU A 199 -8.21 -6.91 -1.31
CA LEU A 199 -8.08 -7.62 -0.03
C LEU A 199 -8.03 -6.65 1.16
N ALA A 200 -7.26 -5.56 1.03
CA ALA A 200 -7.18 -4.52 2.06
C ALA A 200 -8.55 -3.85 2.30
N PHE A 201 -9.33 -3.63 1.27
CA PHE A 201 -10.70 -3.11 1.37
C PHE A 201 -11.60 -4.01 2.23
N PHE A 202 -11.63 -5.31 1.95
CA PHE A 202 -12.45 -6.25 2.72
C PHE A 202 -11.95 -6.40 4.16
N LEU A 203 -10.63 -6.45 4.39
CA LEU A 203 -10.07 -6.46 5.74
C LEU A 203 -10.37 -5.17 6.50
N GLY A 204 -10.32 -4.03 5.83
CA GLY A 204 -10.70 -2.73 6.40
C GLY A 204 -12.16 -2.69 6.86
N ILE A 205 -13.08 -3.20 6.04
CA ILE A 205 -14.50 -3.34 6.41
C ILE A 205 -14.63 -4.29 7.62
N TRP A 206 -13.92 -5.40 7.62
CA TRP A 206 -13.96 -6.34 8.73
C TRP A 206 -13.42 -5.70 10.01
N LEU A 207 -12.28 -5.00 9.93
CA LEU A 207 -11.72 -4.22 11.05
C LEU A 207 -12.74 -3.24 11.63
N LYS A 208 -13.41 -2.45 10.75
CA LYS A 208 -14.42 -1.48 11.16
C LYS A 208 -15.61 -2.14 11.85
N ARG A 209 -16.07 -3.29 11.36
CA ARG A 209 -17.16 -4.06 12.00
C ARG A 209 -16.74 -4.57 13.38
N LEU A 210 -15.51 -5.05 13.54
CA LEU A 210 -14.98 -5.48 14.83
C LEU A 210 -14.81 -4.32 15.81
N ASP A 211 -14.39 -3.15 15.32
CA ASP A 211 -14.31 -1.93 16.12
C ASP A 211 -15.69 -1.54 16.66
N THR A 212 -16.71 -1.53 15.81
CA THR A 212 -18.10 -1.23 16.22
C THR A 212 -18.62 -2.24 17.26
N LYS A 213 -18.30 -3.54 17.09
CA LYS A 213 -18.75 -4.60 17.99
C LYS A 213 -18.04 -4.57 19.34
N ASN A 214 -16.73 -4.33 19.36
CA ASN A 214 -15.89 -4.48 20.54
C ASN A 214 -15.46 -3.12 21.16
N HIS A 215 -15.86 -2.01 20.56
CA HIS A 215 -15.62 -0.65 21.04
C HIS A 215 -14.12 -0.32 21.27
N TYR A 216 -13.24 -0.74 20.35
CA TYR A 216 -11.81 -0.42 20.43
C TYR A 216 -11.50 1.08 20.26
N GLY A 217 -12.41 1.82 19.63
CA GLY A 217 -12.28 3.25 19.43
C GLY A 217 -11.42 3.64 18.23
N LEU A 218 -11.33 2.79 17.20
CA LEU A 218 -10.57 3.09 15.98
C LEU A 218 -11.19 4.26 15.20
N GLU A 219 -12.50 4.45 15.31
CA GLU A 219 -13.24 5.57 14.71
C GLU A 219 -13.25 6.84 15.58
N LEU A 220 -12.75 6.76 16.83
CA LEU A 220 -12.70 7.91 17.73
C LEU A 220 -11.43 8.74 17.52
N PRO A 221 -11.47 10.05 17.81
CA PRO A 221 -10.29 10.90 17.84
C PRO A 221 -9.17 10.34 18.73
N ASN A 222 -7.93 10.59 18.38
CA ASN A 222 -6.78 10.19 19.20
C ASN A 222 -6.58 11.17 20.36
N VAL A 223 -6.87 12.46 20.14
CA VAL A 223 -6.81 13.50 21.16
C VAL A 223 -8.20 13.66 21.77
N LYS A 224 -8.30 13.43 23.08
CA LYS A 224 -9.52 13.77 23.85
C LYS A 224 -9.60 15.29 24.01
N LYS A 225 -10.74 15.88 23.68
CA LYS A 225 -11.07 17.27 24.02
C LYS A 225 -11.28 17.41 25.51
#